data_2ebc8bb3f57aacbf026caa515f9a35d2
#
_entry.id   2ebc8bb3f57aacbf026caa515f9a35d2
#
_cell.length_a   1.000
_cell.length_b   1.000
_cell.length_c   1.000
_cell.angle_alpha   90.00
_cell.angle_beta   90.00
_cell.angle_gamma   90.00
#
_symmetry.space_group_name_H-M   'P 1'
#
loop_
_entity.id
_entity.type
_entity.pdbx_description
1 polymer ?
#
loop_
_entity_poly.entity_id
_entity_poly.type
_entity_poly.pdbx_seq_one_letter_code
_entity_poly.pdbx_strand_id
1 'polypeptide(L)'
;MKKLVLLSTMLLMFSFKSVAQDVTPQLTAFPEFRPAIAYMADGKKLEIPMANIFLKNSSLLYISGELTKEANTKSLLRVDFKDRTYFRIDSVLAYQVDTVGANALFCAKVLDLKAYRQLIANNSNITNLDINDLASMNILQYTTIDINDMKDIHFPVIPLYYYRLDNQFVLVHERNLKRVLNKEKRRRMESVMNLPDFSWTNEKSLLKILEVIQ
;
A
#
# COMPACT_ATOMS: atom_id res chain seq x y z
N MET A 1 -5.79 -45.47 -48.95
CA MET A 1 -4.96 -45.17 -47.76
C MET A 1 -5.24 -43.72 -47.34
N LYS A 2 -6.10 -43.53 -46.37
CA LYS A 2 -6.47 -42.18 -45.85
C LYS A 2 -5.44 -41.78 -44.81
N LYS A 3 -4.64 -40.75 -45.11
CA LYS A 3 -3.72 -40.14 -44.12
C LYS A 3 -4.54 -39.32 -43.13
N LEU A 4 -4.59 -39.80 -41.91
CA LEU A 4 -5.15 -39.09 -40.78
C LEU A 4 -4.16 -38.01 -40.37
N VAL A 5 -4.48 -36.74 -40.69
CA VAL A 5 -3.72 -35.57 -40.20
C VAL A 5 -4.20 -35.30 -38.79
N LEU A 6 -3.40 -35.71 -37.82
CA LEU A 6 -3.61 -35.38 -36.39
C LEU A 6 -3.22 -33.92 -36.19
N LEU A 7 -4.21 -33.03 -36.22
CA LEU A 7 -4.04 -31.62 -35.89
C LEU A 7 -3.90 -31.51 -34.34
N SER A 8 -2.65 -31.55 -33.90
CA SER A 8 -2.32 -31.27 -32.49
C SER A 8 -2.56 -29.78 -32.24
N THR A 9 -3.75 -29.44 -31.76
CA THR A 9 -4.04 -28.14 -31.18
C THR A 9 -3.27 -28.06 -29.88
N MET A 10 -2.08 -27.52 -29.94
CA MET A 10 -1.31 -27.09 -28.77
C MET A 10 -2.05 -25.92 -28.10
N LEU A 11 -2.90 -26.27 -27.14
CA LEU A 11 -3.61 -25.31 -26.31
C LEU A 11 -2.53 -24.62 -25.46
N LEU A 12 -2.05 -23.48 -25.91
CA LEU A 12 -1.25 -22.54 -25.11
C LEU A 12 -2.15 -22.07 -23.97
N MET A 13 -2.10 -22.78 -22.86
CA MET A 13 -2.61 -22.27 -21.59
C MET A 13 -1.73 -21.09 -21.19
N PHE A 14 -2.12 -19.91 -21.62
CA PHE A 14 -1.69 -18.68 -20.99
C PHE A 14 -2.23 -18.72 -19.56
N SER A 15 -1.40 -19.20 -18.65
CA SER A 15 -1.62 -19.02 -17.21
C SER A 15 -1.52 -17.54 -16.95
N PHE A 16 -2.65 -16.84 -17.07
CA PHE A 16 -2.79 -15.52 -16.47
C PHE A 16 -2.57 -15.73 -14.97
N LYS A 17 -1.37 -15.42 -14.50
CA LYS A 17 -1.16 -15.23 -13.07
C LYS A 17 -2.03 -14.03 -12.68
N SER A 18 -3.25 -14.29 -12.24
CA SER A 18 -4.04 -13.27 -11.56
C SER A 18 -3.23 -12.90 -10.32
N VAL A 19 -2.67 -11.71 -10.32
CA VAL A 19 -2.13 -11.13 -9.09
C VAL A 19 -3.32 -11.04 -8.15
N ALA A 20 -3.34 -11.90 -7.13
CA ALA A 20 -4.38 -11.83 -6.12
C ALA A 20 -4.33 -10.42 -5.52
N GLN A 21 -5.42 -9.68 -5.68
CA GLN A 21 -5.52 -8.35 -5.10
C GLN A 21 -5.60 -8.50 -3.58
N ASP A 22 -4.72 -7.82 -2.87
CA ASP A 22 -4.81 -7.73 -1.41
C ASP A 22 -6.15 -7.08 -1.02
N VAL A 23 -6.92 -7.75 -0.19
CA VAL A 23 -8.20 -7.24 0.31
C VAL A 23 -8.21 -7.25 1.85
N THR A 24 -8.90 -6.31 2.45
CA THR A 24 -9.03 -6.21 3.90
C THR A 24 -10.50 -6.00 4.29
N PRO A 25 -10.98 -6.60 5.38
CA PRO A 25 -12.35 -6.43 5.84
C PRO A 25 -12.62 -5.05 6.43
N GLN A 26 -11.59 -4.25 6.65
CA GLN A 26 -11.72 -2.90 7.23
C GLN A 26 -10.65 -1.95 6.67
N LEU A 27 -10.97 -0.65 6.68
CA LEU A 27 -10.06 0.40 6.18
C LEU A 27 -9.00 0.83 7.21
N THR A 28 -8.59 -0.08 8.09
CA THR A 28 -7.52 0.17 9.06
C THR A 28 -6.47 -0.92 9.00
N ALA A 29 -5.21 -0.58 9.30
CA ALA A 29 -4.10 -1.52 9.25
C ALA A 29 -4.12 -2.56 10.37
N PHE A 30 -4.75 -2.23 11.49
CA PHE A 30 -4.92 -3.13 12.63
C PHE A 30 -6.40 -3.40 12.87
N PRO A 31 -6.77 -4.61 13.30
CA PRO A 31 -8.17 -4.93 13.62
C PRO A 31 -8.78 -4.00 14.68
N GLU A 32 -7.97 -3.54 15.62
CA GLU A 32 -8.39 -2.70 16.74
C GLU A 32 -7.48 -1.48 16.88
N PHE A 33 -8.04 -0.39 17.44
CA PHE A 33 -7.26 0.75 17.89
C PHE A 33 -6.37 0.32 19.06
N ARG A 34 -5.14 0.82 19.08
CA ARG A 34 -4.13 0.42 20.05
C ARG A 34 -3.18 1.55 20.41
N PRO A 35 -2.45 1.46 21.53
CA PRO A 35 -1.53 2.50 21.93
C PRO A 35 -0.44 2.75 20.91
N ALA A 36 -0.12 4.03 20.70
CA ALA A 36 0.96 4.49 19.84
C ALA A 36 1.63 5.74 20.41
N ILE A 37 2.83 6.01 19.93
CA ILE A 37 3.58 7.24 20.23
C ILE A 37 3.80 7.97 18.91
N ALA A 38 3.25 9.17 18.80
CA ALA A 38 3.46 10.04 17.65
C ALA A 38 4.58 11.04 17.93
N TYR A 39 5.55 11.11 17.03
CA TYR A 39 6.63 12.10 17.03
C TYR A 39 6.29 13.18 16.00
N MET A 40 6.15 14.40 16.49
CA MET A 40 5.71 15.54 15.71
C MET A 40 6.89 16.27 15.06
N ALA A 41 6.63 16.96 13.96
CA ALA A 41 7.63 17.76 13.24
C ALA A 41 8.18 18.94 14.09
N ASP A 42 7.41 19.42 15.09
CA ASP A 42 7.83 20.45 16.06
C ASP A 42 8.64 19.90 17.23
N GLY A 43 9.01 18.62 17.20
CA GLY A 43 9.80 17.94 18.23
C GLY A 43 8.98 17.37 19.41
N LYS A 44 7.67 17.60 19.45
CA LYS A 44 6.81 17.05 20.50
C LYS A 44 6.62 15.55 20.32
N LYS A 45 6.43 14.88 21.45
CA LYS A 45 6.07 13.48 21.55
C LYS A 45 4.68 13.39 22.17
N LEU A 46 3.75 12.71 21.50
CA LEU A 46 2.39 12.51 21.97
C LEU A 46 2.14 11.02 22.19
N GLU A 47 1.69 10.65 23.38
CA GLU A 47 1.18 9.31 23.67
C GLU A 47 -0.30 9.27 23.31
N ILE A 48 -0.66 8.33 22.46
CA ILE A 48 -2.01 8.16 21.93
C ILE A 48 -2.53 6.80 22.37
N PRO A 49 -3.47 6.72 23.32
CA PRO A 49 -3.95 5.44 23.85
C PRO A 49 -4.65 4.58 22.79
N MET A 50 -5.35 5.21 21.84
CA MET A 50 -6.18 4.56 20.83
C MET A 50 -5.86 5.13 19.45
N ALA A 51 -4.98 4.44 18.71
CA ALA A 51 -4.51 4.84 17.38
C ALA A 51 -4.61 3.69 16.37
N ASN A 52 -4.71 4.01 15.10
CA ASN A 52 -4.65 3.07 13.98
C ASN A 52 -4.10 3.77 12.73
N ILE A 53 -3.77 3.02 11.70
CA ILE A 53 -3.41 3.57 10.38
C ILE A 53 -4.60 3.43 9.44
N PHE A 54 -5.04 4.54 8.86
CA PHE A 54 -6.15 4.58 7.92
C PHE A 54 -5.69 4.19 6.52
N LEU A 55 -6.18 3.07 6.00
CA LEU A 55 -5.75 2.55 4.70
C LEU A 55 -6.28 3.36 3.51
N LYS A 56 -7.23 4.29 3.69
CA LYS A 56 -7.65 5.16 2.59
C LYS A 56 -6.46 5.92 1.98
N ASN A 57 -5.58 6.45 2.83
CA ASN A 57 -4.46 7.32 2.42
C ASN A 57 -3.18 7.09 3.26
N SER A 58 -3.14 6.02 4.04
CA SER A 58 -2.05 5.71 4.98
C SER A 58 -1.75 6.85 5.97
N SER A 59 -2.79 7.40 6.61
CA SER A 59 -2.69 8.43 7.66
C SER A 59 -2.90 7.85 9.05
N LEU A 60 -2.64 8.63 10.08
CA LEU A 60 -2.90 8.26 11.48
C LEU A 60 -4.33 8.59 11.87
N LEU A 61 -5.07 7.58 12.32
CA LEU A 61 -6.32 7.74 13.06
C LEU A 61 -6.09 7.67 14.56
N TYR A 62 -6.86 8.43 15.33
CA TYR A 62 -6.87 8.35 16.78
C TYR A 62 -8.23 8.70 17.37
N ILE A 63 -8.53 8.13 18.52
CA ILE A 63 -9.75 8.42 19.25
C ILE A 63 -9.48 9.55 20.25
N SER A 64 -10.33 10.58 20.24
CA SER A 64 -10.30 11.72 21.15
C SER A 64 -11.71 11.97 21.69
N GLY A 65 -11.97 11.55 22.93
CA GLY A 65 -13.32 11.45 23.48
C GLY A 65 -14.13 10.39 22.70
N GLU A 66 -15.30 10.75 22.22
CA GLU A 66 -16.17 9.88 21.43
C GLU A 66 -15.90 9.95 19.92
N LEU A 67 -14.92 10.76 19.48
CA LEU A 67 -14.65 11.05 18.08
C LEU A 67 -13.40 10.33 17.59
N THR A 68 -13.49 9.68 16.43
CA THR A 68 -12.34 9.27 15.66
C THR A 68 -11.84 10.45 14.82
N LYS A 69 -10.55 10.78 14.94
CA LYS A 69 -9.92 11.90 14.23
C LYS A 69 -8.78 11.41 13.35
N GLU A 70 -8.57 12.09 12.25
CA GLU A 70 -7.41 11.90 11.38
C GLU A 70 -6.36 12.98 11.67
N ALA A 71 -5.14 12.55 11.91
CA ALA A 71 -4.03 13.48 12.12
C ALA A 71 -3.57 14.06 10.79
N ASN A 72 -3.18 15.34 10.80
CA ASN A 72 -2.48 15.92 9.67
C ASN A 72 -1.10 15.24 9.52
N THR A 73 -0.95 14.40 8.50
CA THR A 73 0.28 13.64 8.26
C THR A 73 1.52 14.55 8.11
N LYS A 74 1.36 15.78 7.62
CA LYS A 74 2.47 16.75 7.48
C LYS A 74 3.06 17.17 8.83
N SER A 75 2.29 17.11 9.91
CA SER A 75 2.77 17.46 11.26
C SER A 75 3.48 16.29 11.96
N LEU A 76 3.47 15.09 11.36
CA LEU A 76 4.11 13.91 11.91
C LEU A 76 5.52 13.73 11.33
N LEU A 77 6.43 13.12 12.10
CA LEU A 77 7.68 12.53 11.62
C LEU A 77 7.57 11.01 11.57
N ARG A 78 7.06 10.42 12.63
CA ARG A 78 6.83 8.97 12.73
C ARG A 78 5.78 8.64 13.77
N VAL A 79 5.26 7.42 13.71
CA VAL A 79 4.35 6.85 14.69
C VAL A 79 4.86 5.47 15.08
N ASP A 80 5.14 5.28 16.37
CA ASP A 80 5.61 4.02 16.91
C ASP A 80 4.43 3.27 17.56
N PHE A 81 4.07 2.14 17.00
CA PHE A 81 3.28 1.09 17.65
C PHE A 81 4.22 0.07 18.29
N LYS A 82 3.71 -0.77 19.19
CA LYS A 82 4.53 -1.76 19.92
C LYS A 82 5.36 -2.67 19.01
N ASP A 83 4.80 -3.05 17.87
CA ASP A 83 5.35 -4.05 16.93
C ASP A 83 5.78 -3.46 15.58
N ARG A 84 5.48 -2.18 15.33
CA ARG A 84 5.77 -1.56 14.04
C ARG A 84 5.91 -0.05 14.15
N THR A 85 6.92 0.49 13.50
CA THR A 85 7.11 1.93 13.32
C THR A 85 6.73 2.36 11.92
N TYR A 86 5.94 3.43 11.83
CA TYR A 86 5.58 4.10 10.59
C TYR A 86 6.29 5.43 10.49
N PHE A 87 6.94 5.69 9.38
CA PHE A 87 7.64 6.92 9.07
C PHE A 87 6.83 7.74 8.07
N ARG A 88 6.79 9.06 8.25
CA ARG A 88 6.22 9.93 7.24
C ARG A 88 7.13 9.99 6.01
N ILE A 89 6.58 9.61 4.87
CA ILE A 89 7.19 9.75 3.55
C ILE A 89 6.21 10.55 2.71
N ASP A 90 6.59 11.75 2.30
CA ASP A 90 5.68 12.70 1.63
C ASP A 90 4.37 12.92 2.42
N SER A 91 3.26 12.41 1.92
CA SER A 91 1.92 12.54 2.51
C SER A 91 1.39 11.26 3.15
N VAL A 92 2.18 10.19 3.20
CA VAL A 92 1.77 8.88 3.73
C VAL A 92 2.62 8.45 4.92
N LEU A 93 2.09 7.52 5.71
CA LEU A 93 2.83 6.79 6.75
C LEU A 93 3.21 5.42 6.22
N ALA A 94 4.51 5.16 6.06
CA ALA A 94 5.05 3.90 5.57
C ALA A 94 5.89 3.20 6.63
N TYR A 95 5.77 1.88 6.73
CA TYR A 95 6.61 1.07 7.59
C TYR A 95 7.81 0.53 6.81
N GLN A 96 8.92 0.32 7.50
CA GLN A 96 10.10 -0.30 6.93
C GLN A 96 9.87 -1.80 6.72
N VAL A 97 10.09 -2.26 5.51
CA VAL A 97 10.00 -3.68 5.13
C VAL A 97 11.30 -4.37 5.45
N ASP A 98 12.42 -3.84 4.91
CA ASP A 98 13.76 -4.39 5.12
C ASP A 98 14.84 -3.35 4.80
N THR A 99 16.09 -3.68 5.13
CA THR A 99 17.28 -2.87 4.86
C THR A 99 18.31 -3.67 4.06
N VAL A 100 19.01 -2.99 3.17
CA VAL A 100 20.11 -3.56 2.39
C VAL A 100 21.27 -2.55 2.42
N GLY A 101 22.27 -2.82 3.26
CA GLY A 101 23.33 -1.87 3.54
C GLY A 101 22.82 -0.57 4.18
N ALA A 102 23.12 0.58 3.58
CA ALA A 102 22.62 1.88 4.01
C ALA A 102 21.21 2.21 3.48
N ASN A 103 20.71 1.43 2.53
CA ASN A 103 19.43 1.63 1.87
C ASN A 103 18.32 0.84 2.57
N ALA A 104 17.05 1.24 2.37
CA ALA A 104 15.91 0.55 2.95
C ALA A 104 14.70 0.57 2.02
N LEU A 105 13.86 -0.46 2.11
CA LEU A 105 12.56 -0.55 1.47
C LEU A 105 11.46 -0.24 2.49
N PHE A 106 10.55 0.64 2.12
CA PHE A 106 9.37 0.99 2.90
C PHE A 106 8.09 0.67 2.14
N CYS A 107 7.02 0.38 2.86
CA CYS A 107 5.70 0.10 2.32
C CYS A 107 4.63 0.93 3.03
N ALA A 108 3.79 1.60 2.26
CA ALA A 108 2.51 2.14 2.71
C ALA A 108 1.38 1.37 2.02
N LYS A 109 0.39 0.88 2.75
CA LYS A 109 -0.80 0.28 2.15
C LYS A 109 -1.88 1.35 2.01
N VAL A 110 -2.47 1.46 0.82
CA VAL A 110 -3.55 2.41 0.53
C VAL A 110 -4.69 1.74 -0.21
N LEU A 111 -5.90 2.30 -0.08
CA LEU A 111 -7.07 1.83 -0.81
C LEU A 111 -6.86 1.96 -2.33
N ASP A 112 -7.10 0.89 -3.07
CA ASP A 112 -7.21 0.94 -4.53
C ASP A 112 -8.57 1.54 -4.91
N LEU A 113 -8.61 2.86 -5.08
CA LEU A 113 -9.83 3.58 -5.43
C LEU A 113 -10.43 3.12 -6.77
N LYS A 114 -9.60 2.67 -7.71
CA LYS A 114 -10.09 2.19 -9.02
C LYS A 114 -10.80 0.86 -8.86
N ALA A 115 -10.17 -0.10 -8.20
CA ALA A 115 -10.76 -1.42 -7.96
C ALA A 115 -11.98 -1.30 -7.04
N TYR A 116 -11.92 -0.43 -6.03
CA TYR A 116 -13.05 -0.17 -5.14
C TYR A 116 -14.27 0.39 -5.89
N ARG A 117 -14.09 1.35 -6.81
CA ARG A 117 -15.16 1.85 -7.68
C ARG A 117 -15.78 0.77 -8.55
N GLN A 118 -14.96 -0.13 -9.10
CA GLN A 118 -15.46 -1.26 -9.88
C GLN A 118 -16.25 -2.24 -9.02
N LEU A 119 -15.80 -2.50 -7.80
CA LEU A 119 -16.49 -3.38 -6.85
C LEU A 119 -17.89 -2.84 -6.50
N ILE A 120 -18.00 -1.54 -6.22
CA ILE A 120 -19.29 -0.90 -5.93
C ILE A 120 -20.20 -0.91 -7.17
N ALA A 121 -19.67 -0.57 -8.35
CA ALA A 121 -20.44 -0.53 -9.58
C ALA A 121 -21.04 -1.91 -9.96
N ASN A 122 -20.34 -2.98 -9.60
CA ASN A 122 -20.77 -4.37 -9.88
C ASN A 122 -21.67 -4.96 -8.79
N ASN A 123 -21.82 -4.28 -7.64
CA ASN A 123 -22.59 -4.79 -6.52
C ASN A 123 -23.89 -3.97 -6.36
N SER A 124 -24.97 -4.48 -6.94
CA SER A 124 -26.30 -3.82 -6.95
C SER A 124 -26.91 -3.59 -5.56
N ASN A 125 -26.37 -4.23 -4.52
CA ASN A 125 -26.83 -4.07 -3.13
C ASN A 125 -26.20 -2.84 -2.44
N ILE A 126 -25.21 -2.19 -3.07
CA ILE A 126 -24.54 -1.00 -2.52
C ILE A 126 -25.04 0.26 -3.25
N THR A 127 -26.35 0.50 -3.20
CA THR A 127 -26.99 1.59 -3.94
C THR A 127 -26.81 2.98 -3.32
N ASN A 128 -26.33 3.10 -2.09
CA ASN A 128 -26.32 4.36 -1.32
C ASN A 128 -24.92 4.93 -1.00
N LEU A 129 -23.84 4.29 -1.44
CA LEU A 129 -22.50 4.86 -1.26
C LEU A 129 -22.12 5.62 -2.54
N ASP A 130 -22.35 6.92 -2.55
CA ASP A 130 -21.83 7.77 -3.61
C ASP A 130 -20.29 7.71 -3.59
N ILE A 131 -19.70 7.37 -4.74
CA ILE A 131 -18.25 7.23 -4.93
C ILE A 131 -17.51 8.53 -4.58
N ASN A 132 -18.18 9.67 -4.75
CA ASN A 132 -17.66 10.97 -4.37
C ASN A 132 -17.61 11.13 -2.84
N ASP A 133 -18.48 10.46 -2.11
CA ASP A 133 -18.48 10.48 -0.65
C ASP A 133 -17.26 9.78 -0.07
N LEU A 134 -16.77 8.70 -0.65
CA LEU A 134 -15.54 8.05 -0.17
C LEU A 134 -14.27 8.89 -0.42
N ALA A 135 -14.21 9.63 -1.52
CA ALA A 135 -13.11 10.57 -1.76
C ALA A 135 -13.19 11.78 -0.80
N SER A 136 -14.41 12.18 -0.42
CA SER A 136 -14.72 13.28 0.49
C SER A 136 -15.09 12.83 1.90
N MET A 137 -15.24 11.52 2.16
CA MET A 137 -15.65 10.97 3.45
C MET A 137 -14.75 11.49 4.57
N ASN A 138 -15.35 12.39 5.35
CA ASN A 138 -14.89 12.64 6.69
C ASN A 138 -15.00 11.33 7.48
N ILE A 139 -14.03 11.04 8.32
CA ILE A 139 -14.02 9.89 9.25
C ILE A 139 -15.32 9.76 10.03
N LEU A 140 -15.97 10.90 10.34
CA LEU A 140 -17.29 10.96 11.00
C LEU A 140 -18.38 10.22 10.21
N GLN A 141 -18.33 10.21 8.88
CA GLN A 141 -19.30 9.47 8.05
C GLN A 141 -18.95 7.97 7.99
N TYR A 142 -17.67 7.62 8.10
CA TYR A 142 -17.25 6.22 8.18
C TYR A 142 -17.72 5.51 9.46
N THR A 143 -17.80 6.24 10.58
CA THR A 143 -18.29 5.69 11.87
C THR A 143 -19.83 5.63 11.94
N THR A 144 -20.54 6.36 11.06
CA THR A 144 -22.01 6.35 10.99
C THR A 144 -22.56 5.41 9.91
N ILE A 145 -21.75 4.96 8.96
CA ILE A 145 -22.12 3.87 8.06
C ILE A 145 -22.16 2.60 8.93
N ASP A 146 -23.31 2.00 9.01
CA ASP A 146 -23.53 0.80 9.83
C ASP A 146 -22.53 -0.28 9.41
N ILE A 147 -21.52 -0.52 10.27
CA ILE A 147 -20.47 -1.53 10.04
C ILE A 147 -21.10 -2.91 9.83
N ASN A 148 -22.35 -3.10 10.29
CA ASN A 148 -23.11 -4.34 10.11
C ASN A 148 -23.50 -4.57 8.64
N ASP A 149 -23.76 -3.51 7.87
CA ASP A 149 -24.07 -3.61 6.44
C ASP A 149 -22.81 -3.83 5.58
N MET A 150 -21.62 -3.62 6.15
CA MET A 150 -20.32 -3.76 5.46
C MET A 150 -19.60 -5.09 5.75
N LYS A 151 -20.20 -6.02 6.48
CA LYS A 151 -19.53 -7.28 6.89
C LYS A 151 -19.00 -8.12 5.73
N ASP A 152 -19.57 -7.95 4.54
CA ASP A 152 -19.17 -8.70 3.34
C ASP A 152 -18.31 -7.86 2.37
N ILE A 153 -18.00 -6.59 2.70
CA ILE A 153 -17.20 -5.74 1.84
C ILE A 153 -15.73 -5.93 2.19
N HIS A 154 -14.96 -6.44 1.22
CA HIS A 154 -13.52 -6.49 1.30
C HIS A 154 -12.93 -5.33 0.50
N PHE A 155 -12.22 -4.45 1.20
CA PHE A 155 -11.60 -3.28 0.60
C PHE A 155 -10.32 -3.66 -0.16
N PRO A 156 -10.26 -3.41 -1.47
CA PRO A 156 -9.04 -3.63 -2.23
C PRO A 156 -7.96 -2.64 -1.81
N VAL A 157 -6.77 -3.13 -1.46
CA VAL A 157 -5.64 -2.31 -1.07
C VAL A 157 -4.44 -2.59 -1.97
N ILE A 158 -3.64 -1.56 -2.20
CA ILE A 158 -2.38 -1.65 -2.95
C ILE A 158 -1.22 -1.17 -2.10
N PRO A 159 -0.05 -1.82 -2.21
CA PRO A 159 1.18 -1.34 -1.61
C PRO A 159 1.77 -0.21 -2.45
N LEU A 160 2.18 0.86 -1.79
CA LEU A 160 3.06 1.90 -2.32
C LEU A 160 4.43 1.68 -1.72
N TYR A 161 5.41 1.35 -2.54
CA TYR A 161 6.76 1.11 -2.07
C TYR A 161 7.65 2.33 -2.27
N TYR A 162 8.55 2.57 -1.30
CA TYR A 162 9.54 3.63 -1.35
C TYR A 162 10.92 3.05 -1.03
N TYR A 163 11.93 3.45 -1.77
CA TYR A 163 13.31 3.27 -1.35
C TYR A 163 13.79 4.49 -0.59
N ARG A 164 14.56 4.27 0.47
CA ARG A 164 15.45 5.27 1.02
C ARG A 164 16.84 5.03 0.43
N LEU A 165 17.28 5.92 -0.44
CA LEU A 165 18.59 5.93 -1.09
C LEU A 165 19.33 7.20 -0.67
N ASP A 166 20.52 7.08 -0.08
CA ASP A 166 21.32 8.23 0.36
C ASP A 166 20.50 9.27 1.17
N ASN A 167 19.67 8.78 2.11
CA ASN A 167 18.73 9.56 2.95
C ASN A 167 17.58 10.25 2.19
N GLN A 168 17.38 9.97 0.91
CA GLN A 168 16.25 10.46 0.14
C GLN A 168 15.23 9.34 -0.10
N PHE A 169 13.96 9.68 0.05
CA PHE A 169 12.88 8.75 -0.29
C PHE A 169 12.50 8.88 -1.76
N VAL A 170 12.41 7.74 -2.43
CA VAL A 170 12.04 7.64 -3.85
C VAL A 170 10.91 6.64 -3.99
N LEU A 171 9.75 7.07 -4.53
CA LEU A 171 8.66 6.15 -4.85
C LEU A 171 9.16 5.11 -5.87
N VAL A 172 8.99 3.84 -5.53
CA VAL A 172 9.47 2.70 -6.33
C VAL A 172 8.65 2.57 -7.60
N HIS A 173 9.23 3.07 -8.67
CA HIS A 173 8.73 2.99 -10.02
C HIS A 173 9.90 3.19 -10.98
N GLU A 174 9.94 2.46 -12.09
CA GLU A 174 11.04 2.51 -13.06
C GLU A 174 11.46 3.94 -13.42
N ARG A 175 10.49 4.78 -13.80
CA ARG A 175 10.74 6.17 -14.20
C ARG A 175 11.41 7.00 -13.09
N ASN A 176 11.00 6.81 -11.83
CA ASN A 176 11.55 7.56 -10.71
C ASN A 176 12.98 7.10 -10.40
N LEU A 177 13.19 5.78 -10.39
CA LEU A 177 14.50 5.20 -10.16
C LEU A 177 15.49 5.60 -11.26
N LYS A 178 15.07 5.59 -12.53
CA LYS A 178 15.91 6.06 -13.64
C LYS A 178 16.32 7.53 -13.54
N ARG A 179 15.61 8.36 -12.76
CA ARG A 179 15.99 9.77 -12.54
C ARG A 179 17.09 9.94 -11.50
N VAL A 180 17.11 9.09 -10.47
CA VAL A 180 18.02 9.23 -9.32
C VAL A 180 19.25 8.32 -9.43
N LEU A 181 19.16 7.20 -10.15
CA LEU A 181 20.28 6.28 -10.32
C LEU A 181 21.24 6.73 -11.42
N ASN A 182 22.54 6.50 -11.23
CA ASN A 182 23.54 6.66 -12.27
C ASN A 182 23.43 5.57 -13.35
N LYS A 183 24.19 5.69 -14.45
CA LYS A 183 24.10 4.78 -15.60
C LYS A 183 24.40 3.32 -15.24
N GLU A 184 25.36 3.08 -14.34
CA GLU A 184 25.75 1.73 -13.92
C GLU A 184 24.64 1.07 -13.08
N LYS A 185 24.15 1.76 -12.04
CA LYS A 185 23.05 1.28 -11.20
C LYS A 185 21.76 1.07 -12.00
N ARG A 186 21.47 1.90 -13.01
CA ARG A 186 20.33 1.67 -13.94
C ARG A 186 20.47 0.34 -14.69
N ARG A 187 21.65 0.03 -15.24
CA ARG A 187 21.86 -1.25 -15.94
C ARG A 187 21.67 -2.44 -15.01
N ARG A 188 22.18 -2.36 -13.77
CA ARG A 188 21.98 -3.41 -12.77
C ARG A 188 20.48 -3.59 -12.42
N MET A 189 19.75 -2.49 -12.22
CA MET A 189 18.30 -2.51 -12.02
C MET A 189 17.59 -3.16 -13.21
N GLU A 190 17.92 -2.78 -14.45
CA GLU A 190 17.34 -3.34 -15.67
C GLU A 190 17.59 -4.85 -15.80
N SER A 191 18.75 -5.35 -15.35
CA SER A 191 19.00 -6.80 -15.36
C SER A 191 18.08 -7.56 -14.40
N VAL A 192 17.71 -6.99 -13.25
CA VAL A 192 16.74 -7.58 -12.33
C VAL A 192 15.31 -7.51 -12.90
N MET A 193 14.96 -6.37 -13.54
CA MET A 193 13.63 -6.20 -14.15
C MET A 193 13.36 -7.19 -15.30
N ASN A 194 14.41 -7.65 -15.98
CA ASN A 194 14.31 -8.62 -17.06
C ASN A 194 14.16 -10.08 -16.57
N LEU A 195 14.19 -10.33 -15.26
CA LEU A 195 13.95 -11.67 -14.73
C LEU A 195 12.47 -12.08 -14.93
N PRO A 196 12.19 -13.35 -15.27
CA PRO A 196 10.83 -13.81 -15.55
C PRO A 196 9.86 -13.69 -14.38
N ASP A 197 10.39 -13.70 -13.16
CA ASP A 197 9.64 -13.61 -11.89
C ASP A 197 9.57 -12.20 -11.33
N PHE A 198 10.10 -11.20 -12.02
CA PHE A 198 10.09 -9.82 -11.56
C PHE A 198 8.69 -9.23 -11.48
N SER A 199 8.40 -8.53 -10.40
CA SER A 199 7.17 -7.75 -10.24
C SER A 199 7.41 -6.52 -9.37
N TRP A 200 6.87 -5.37 -9.80
CA TRP A 200 6.90 -4.12 -9.03
C TRP A 200 6.06 -4.14 -7.75
N THR A 201 5.21 -5.13 -7.59
CA THR A 201 4.37 -5.33 -6.39
C THR A 201 4.90 -6.42 -5.47
N ASN A 202 6.00 -7.07 -5.82
CA ASN A 202 6.60 -8.16 -5.05
C ASN A 202 7.82 -7.65 -4.26
N GLU A 203 7.74 -7.69 -2.94
CA GLU A 203 8.81 -7.23 -2.04
C GLU A 203 10.17 -7.89 -2.33
N LYS A 204 10.19 -9.19 -2.63
CA LYS A 204 11.44 -9.92 -2.94
C LYS A 204 12.08 -9.38 -4.22
N SER A 205 11.28 -9.06 -5.25
CA SER A 205 11.76 -8.45 -6.49
C SER A 205 12.35 -7.06 -6.22
N LEU A 206 11.70 -6.28 -5.36
CA LEU A 206 12.16 -4.95 -4.99
C LEU A 206 13.43 -4.99 -4.13
N LEU A 207 13.55 -5.93 -3.21
CA LEU A 207 14.78 -6.13 -2.43
C LEU A 207 15.95 -6.54 -3.32
N LYS A 208 15.74 -7.41 -4.33
CA LYS A 208 16.78 -7.73 -5.32
C LYS A 208 17.29 -6.48 -6.08
N ILE A 209 16.38 -5.56 -6.45
CA ILE A 209 16.81 -4.26 -7.01
C ILE A 209 17.68 -3.50 -6.02
N LEU A 210 17.22 -3.41 -4.75
CA LEU A 210 17.95 -2.65 -3.72
C LEU A 210 19.35 -3.20 -3.48
N GLU A 211 19.52 -4.52 -3.55
CA GLU A 211 20.82 -5.22 -3.46
C GLU A 211 21.80 -4.82 -4.57
N VAL A 212 21.33 -4.73 -5.80
CA VAL A 212 22.20 -4.46 -6.97
C VAL A 212 22.51 -2.98 -7.18
N ILE A 213 21.76 -2.07 -6.56
CA ILE A 213 21.94 -0.61 -6.70
C ILE A 213 22.65 0.03 -5.50
N GLN A 214 23.18 -0.78 -4.59
CA GLN A 214 24.02 -0.29 -3.49
C GLN A 214 25.21 0.55 -3.96
#